data_8b5e7a16b078951736b3668e9370759e
#
_entry.id   8b5e7a16b078951736b3668e9370759e
#
_cell.length_a   1.000
_cell.length_b   1.000
_cell.length_c   1.000
_cell.angle_alpha   90.00
_cell.angle_beta   90.00
_cell.angle_gamma   90.00
#
_symmetry.space_group_name_H-M   'P 1'
#
loop_
_entity.id
_entity.type
_entity.pdbx_description
1 polymer ?
#
loop_
_entity_poly.entity_id
_entity_poly.type
_entity_poly.pdbx_seq_one_letter_code
_entity_poly.pdbx_strand_id
1 'polypeptide(L)'
;MSCVNVRGCRIGEGRPKVILPIVEHTEAAILEKAAQFSTLSADCVEWRVDWFEGFQFPAAIARCVQKLRVTLRDKLLLVTFRTKAEGGEQALSHKEYLAFLRLILDTDCADLLDIEFFTAGADLPALIEQAHSAGVAVVCSSHDFAKTPPRAELVSRMVQMQQAGADLPKLAVMPRCRSDVLELLAATAEMADHHPETPVITMSMGALGAVSRLAGETFGSAMTFANPGQASAPGQVSLDIVNEVLDALHL
;
A
#
# COMPACT_ATOMS: atom_id res chain seq x y z
N MET A 1 -12.60 13.85 -7.71
CA MET A 1 -11.36 13.13 -7.42
C MET A 1 -11.01 12.26 -8.60
N SER A 2 -9.73 12.15 -8.92
CA SER A 2 -9.27 11.19 -9.94
C SER A 2 -9.46 9.76 -9.42
N CYS A 3 -9.54 8.81 -10.35
CA CYS A 3 -9.78 7.40 -10.06
C CYS A 3 -8.77 6.56 -10.85
N VAL A 4 -8.15 5.61 -10.19
CA VAL A 4 -7.27 4.62 -10.83
C VAL A 4 -8.08 3.34 -11.04
N ASN A 5 -8.20 2.89 -12.28
CA ASN A 5 -8.91 1.66 -12.60
C ASN A 5 -7.92 0.51 -12.79
N VAL A 6 -7.96 -0.45 -11.88
CA VAL A 6 -7.11 -1.65 -11.91
C VAL A 6 -8.03 -2.88 -11.93
N ARG A 7 -7.99 -3.67 -13.00
CA ARG A 7 -8.86 -4.86 -13.18
C ARG A 7 -10.36 -4.60 -12.92
N GLY A 8 -10.85 -3.42 -13.27
CA GLY A 8 -12.24 -3.04 -13.05
C GLY A 8 -12.53 -2.51 -11.62
N CYS A 9 -11.58 -2.58 -10.70
CA CYS A 9 -11.68 -1.94 -9.39
C CYS A 9 -11.31 -0.45 -9.52
N ARG A 10 -12.24 0.44 -9.13
CA ARG A 10 -12.06 1.90 -9.19
C ARG A 10 -11.56 2.41 -7.85
N ILE A 11 -10.24 2.64 -7.75
CA ILE A 11 -9.59 3.15 -6.55
C ILE A 11 -9.67 4.69 -6.55
N GLY A 12 -10.18 5.29 -5.49
CA GLY A 12 -10.43 6.74 -5.39
C GLY A 12 -11.90 7.12 -5.66
N GLU A 13 -12.76 6.14 -5.94
CA GLU A 13 -14.21 6.35 -6.11
C GLU A 13 -15.00 5.52 -5.10
N GLY A 14 -15.99 6.14 -4.48
CA GLY A 14 -16.79 5.56 -3.41
C GLY A 14 -15.95 5.29 -2.16
N ARG A 15 -16.39 4.33 -1.36
CA ARG A 15 -15.67 3.97 -0.11
C ARG A 15 -14.23 3.52 -0.38
N PRO A 16 -13.29 3.79 0.56
CA PRO A 16 -11.91 3.33 0.45
C PRO A 16 -11.81 1.83 0.24
N LYS A 17 -10.90 1.39 -0.64
CA LYS A 17 -10.67 -0.04 -0.89
C LYS A 17 -9.91 -0.65 0.27
N VAL A 18 -10.30 -1.86 0.68
CA VAL A 18 -9.72 -2.54 1.84
C VAL A 18 -8.61 -3.49 1.41
N ILE A 19 -7.44 -3.36 2.03
CA ILE A 19 -6.25 -4.18 1.78
C ILE A 19 -6.03 -5.15 2.95
N LEU A 20 -5.79 -6.42 2.65
CA LEU A 20 -5.38 -7.44 3.61
C LEU A 20 -3.92 -7.86 3.39
N PRO A 21 -3.01 -7.62 4.34
CA PRO A 21 -1.59 -7.97 4.19
C PRO A 21 -1.34 -9.44 4.55
N ILE A 22 -0.56 -10.14 3.70
CA ILE A 22 0.02 -11.46 3.97
C ILE A 22 1.46 -11.25 4.45
N VAL A 23 1.74 -11.69 5.68
CA VAL A 23 3.03 -11.59 6.38
C VAL A 23 3.53 -12.98 6.81
N GLU A 24 3.31 -13.98 5.99
CA GLU A 24 3.73 -15.35 6.24
C GLU A 24 5.13 -15.62 5.69
N HIS A 25 5.83 -16.60 6.28
CA HIS A 25 7.22 -16.89 5.97
C HIS A 25 7.41 -17.93 4.86
N THR A 26 6.55 -18.94 4.76
CA THR A 26 6.68 -20.01 3.80
C THR A 26 5.70 -19.89 2.64
N GLU A 27 6.08 -20.39 1.45
CA GLU A 27 5.18 -20.40 0.28
C GLU A 27 3.83 -21.09 0.60
N ALA A 28 3.87 -22.19 1.35
CA ALA A 28 2.64 -22.90 1.72
C ALA A 28 1.69 -22.05 2.59
N ALA A 29 2.24 -21.39 3.63
CA ALA A 29 1.45 -20.52 4.51
C ALA A 29 0.94 -19.26 3.77
N ILE A 30 1.75 -18.69 2.86
CA ILE A 30 1.35 -17.56 2.01
C ILE A 30 0.13 -17.94 1.16
N LEU A 31 0.16 -19.10 0.50
CA LEU A 31 -0.93 -19.56 -0.36
C LEU A 31 -2.18 -19.96 0.42
N GLU A 32 -2.01 -20.58 1.58
CA GLU A 32 -3.12 -20.87 2.50
C GLU A 32 -3.81 -19.56 2.93
N LYS A 33 -3.03 -18.57 3.34
CA LYS A 33 -3.55 -17.26 3.72
C LYS A 33 -4.24 -16.56 2.56
N ALA A 34 -3.66 -16.61 1.35
CA ALA A 34 -4.28 -16.06 0.14
C ALA A 34 -5.62 -16.73 -0.18
N ALA A 35 -5.72 -18.06 -0.03
CA ALA A 35 -6.98 -18.78 -0.21
C ALA A 35 -8.05 -18.35 0.79
N GLN A 36 -7.68 -18.14 2.06
CA GLN A 36 -8.57 -17.58 3.08
C GLN A 36 -9.03 -16.16 2.69
N PHE A 37 -8.09 -15.28 2.31
CA PHE A 37 -8.39 -13.88 1.99
C PHE A 37 -9.21 -13.72 0.69
N SER A 38 -9.11 -14.67 -0.25
CA SER A 38 -9.90 -14.64 -1.48
C SER A 38 -11.40 -14.66 -1.25
N THR A 39 -11.85 -15.16 -0.10
CA THR A 39 -13.27 -15.28 0.29
C THR A 39 -13.78 -14.16 1.17
N LEU A 40 -12.88 -13.31 1.70
CA LEU A 40 -13.23 -12.22 2.61
C LEU A 40 -13.71 -10.97 1.87
N SER A 41 -14.46 -10.13 2.57
CA SER A 41 -14.96 -8.83 2.05
C SER A 41 -13.86 -7.77 2.07
N ALA A 42 -12.88 -7.92 1.16
CA ALA A 42 -11.78 -6.98 0.92
C ALA A 42 -11.56 -6.86 -0.58
N ASP A 43 -10.92 -5.78 -1.03
CA ASP A 43 -10.71 -5.48 -2.44
C ASP A 43 -9.34 -5.93 -2.94
N CYS A 44 -8.34 -5.85 -2.08
CA CYS A 44 -6.93 -6.05 -2.41
C CYS A 44 -6.25 -6.95 -1.37
N VAL A 45 -5.31 -7.76 -1.82
CA VAL A 45 -4.39 -8.51 -0.96
C VAL A 45 -2.97 -8.02 -1.23
N GLU A 46 -2.29 -7.59 -0.17
CA GLU A 46 -0.87 -7.21 -0.22
C GLU A 46 -0.02 -8.42 0.12
N TRP A 47 0.92 -8.80 -0.74
CA TRP A 47 1.96 -9.75 -0.38
C TRP A 47 3.21 -9.01 0.08
N ARG A 48 3.60 -9.19 1.35
CA ARG A 48 4.80 -8.66 1.99
C ARG A 48 5.98 -9.61 1.78
N VAL A 49 6.74 -9.38 0.71
CA VAL A 49 7.86 -10.25 0.29
C VAL A 49 9.02 -10.24 1.29
N ASP A 50 9.18 -9.16 2.02
CA ASP A 50 10.22 -9.02 3.06
C ASP A 50 10.05 -10.01 4.24
N TRP A 51 8.88 -10.62 4.42
CA TRP A 51 8.62 -11.70 5.38
C TRP A 51 8.91 -13.09 4.82
N PHE A 52 8.96 -13.23 3.49
CA PHE A 52 9.13 -14.52 2.85
C PHE A 52 10.56 -15.04 2.99
N GLU A 53 10.75 -16.25 3.53
CA GLU A 53 12.09 -16.89 3.69
C GLU A 53 12.83 -17.08 2.38
N GLY A 54 12.11 -17.20 1.27
CA GLY A 54 12.65 -17.35 -0.09
C GLY A 54 12.97 -16.03 -0.81
N PHE A 55 12.92 -14.88 -0.14
CA PHE A 55 13.05 -13.56 -0.78
C PHE A 55 14.37 -13.33 -1.53
N GLN A 56 15.43 -14.06 -1.19
CA GLN A 56 16.74 -13.99 -1.87
C GLN A 56 16.79 -14.79 -3.18
N PHE A 57 15.78 -15.61 -3.46
CA PHE A 57 15.75 -16.49 -4.64
C PHE A 57 14.72 -15.97 -5.66
N PRO A 58 15.16 -15.31 -6.76
CA PRO A 58 14.26 -14.76 -7.79
C PRO A 58 13.24 -15.77 -8.32
N ALA A 59 13.64 -17.01 -8.55
CA ALA A 59 12.75 -18.07 -9.02
C ALA A 59 11.67 -18.45 -8.00
N ALA A 60 11.97 -18.36 -6.70
CA ALA A 60 10.97 -18.61 -5.65
C ALA A 60 9.96 -17.47 -5.55
N ILE A 61 10.41 -16.22 -5.68
CA ILE A 61 9.54 -15.05 -5.73
C ILE A 61 8.59 -15.13 -6.94
N ALA A 62 9.14 -15.34 -8.14
CA ALA A 62 8.36 -15.44 -9.37
C ALA A 62 7.30 -16.55 -9.29
N ARG A 63 7.69 -17.74 -8.80
CA ARG A 63 6.76 -18.86 -8.60
C ARG A 63 5.65 -18.52 -7.59
N CYS A 64 6.00 -17.86 -6.49
CA CYS A 64 5.05 -17.52 -5.45
C CYS A 64 4.02 -16.49 -5.95
N VAL A 65 4.46 -15.42 -6.63
CA VAL A 65 3.55 -14.40 -7.16
C VAL A 65 2.60 -14.95 -8.22
N GLN A 66 3.07 -15.87 -9.09
CA GLN A 66 2.22 -16.57 -10.07
C GLN A 66 1.13 -17.40 -9.38
N LYS A 67 1.49 -18.15 -8.35
CA LYS A 67 0.51 -18.93 -7.57
C LYS A 67 -0.46 -18.03 -6.81
N LEU A 68 0.01 -16.92 -6.24
CA LEU A 68 -0.84 -15.93 -5.59
C LEU A 68 -1.87 -15.36 -6.57
N ARG A 69 -1.47 -14.98 -7.79
CA ARG A 69 -2.39 -14.46 -8.80
C ARG A 69 -3.53 -15.45 -9.10
N VAL A 70 -3.19 -16.73 -9.25
CA VAL A 70 -4.19 -17.79 -9.49
C VAL A 70 -5.12 -17.97 -8.28
N THR A 71 -4.56 -17.97 -7.08
CA THR A 71 -5.32 -18.20 -5.83
C THR A 71 -6.28 -17.04 -5.51
N LEU A 72 -5.84 -15.79 -5.74
CA LEU A 72 -6.62 -14.59 -5.41
C LEU A 72 -7.73 -14.27 -6.41
N ARG A 73 -7.73 -14.88 -7.60
CA ARG A 73 -8.78 -14.72 -8.62
C ARG A 73 -9.05 -13.23 -8.94
N ASP A 74 -10.17 -12.70 -8.47
CA ASP A 74 -10.67 -11.36 -8.77
C ASP A 74 -10.15 -10.26 -7.83
N LYS A 75 -9.51 -10.65 -6.70
CA LYS A 75 -8.89 -9.68 -5.78
C LYS A 75 -7.68 -9.03 -6.45
N LEU A 76 -7.46 -7.74 -6.17
CA LEU A 76 -6.21 -7.09 -6.56
C LEU A 76 -5.02 -7.70 -5.80
N LEU A 77 -3.91 -7.89 -6.48
CA LEU A 77 -2.65 -8.30 -5.89
C LEU A 77 -1.68 -7.11 -5.88
N LEU A 78 -1.43 -6.57 -4.68
CA LEU A 78 -0.36 -5.61 -4.41
C LEU A 78 0.88 -6.38 -3.95
N VAL A 79 2.00 -6.19 -4.64
CA VAL A 79 3.30 -6.78 -4.23
C VAL A 79 4.16 -5.70 -3.59
N THR A 80 4.63 -5.97 -2.37
CA THR A 80 5.41 -5.05 -1.57
C THR A 80 6.67 -5.71 -1.03
N PHE A 81 7.84 -5.13 -1.26
CA PHE A 81 9.02 -5.37 -0.45
C PHE A 81 9.25 -4.15 0.44
N ARG A 82 8.88 -4.25 1.72
CA ARG A 82 9.16 -3.18 2.67
C ARG A 82 10.58 -3.34 3.18
N THR A 83 11.42 -2.32 2.92
CA THR A 83 12.80 -2.35 3.38
C THR A 83 12.89 -2.12 4.89
N LYS A 84 13.96 -2.59 5.50
CA LYS A 84 14.22 -2.38 6.93
C LYS A 84 14.31 -0.89 7.29
N ALA A 85 14.73 -0.05 6.35
CA ALA A 85 14.78 1.40 6.52
C ALA A 85 13.39 2.02 6.72
N GLU A 86 12.35 1.42 6.12
CA GLU A 86 10.95 1.84 6.24
C GLU A 86 10.11 0.85 7.08
N GLY A 87 10.74 0.14 8.02
CA GLY A 87 10.07 -0.70 9.03
C GLY A 87 9.73 -2.12 8.57
N GLY A 88 10.35 -2.62 7.52
CA GLY A 88 10.25 -4.01 7.08
C GLY A 88 11.24 -4.94 7.79
N GLU A 89 11.16 -6.23 7.45
CA GLU A 89 11.96 -7.29 8.08
C GLU A 89 13.37 -7.37 7.49
N GLN A 90 13.54 -7.08 6.21
CA GLN A 90 14.78 -7.31 5.49
C GLN A 90 15.37 -6.02 4.89
N ALA A 91 16.69 -6.00 4.77
CA ALA A 91 17.40 -4.95 4.06
C ALA A 91 17.82 -5.46 2.67
N LEU A 92 17.69 -4.62 1.67
CA LEU A 92 18.27 -4.81 0.35
C LEU A 92 19.19 -3.64 0.03
N SER A 93 20.27 -3.89 -0.70
CA SER A 93 20.99 -2.81 -1.35
C SER A 93 20.10 -2.16 -2.41
N HIS A 94 20.39 -0.92 -2.79
CA HIS A 94 19.65 -0.23 -3.85
C HIS A 94 19.56 -1.07 -5.14
N LYS A 95 20.67 -1.69 -5.56
CA LYS A 95 20.70 -2.54 -6.75
C LYS A 95 19.78 -3.77 -6.63
N GLU A 96 19.76 -4.43 -5.47
CA GLU A 96 18.91 -5.58 -5.22
C GLU A 96 17.43 -5.18 -5.18
N TYR A 97 17.12 -4.02 -4.59
CA TYR A 97 15.77 -3.48 -4.57
C TYR A 97 15.25 -3.20 -5.98
N LEU A 98 16.04 -2.54 -6.84
CA LEU A 98 15.67 -2.31 -8.23
C LEU A 98 15.51 -3.61 -9.03
N ALA A 99 16.38 -4.61 -8.77
CA ALA A 99 16.29 -5.93 -9.40
C ALA A 99 15.02 -6.66 -8.98
N PHE A 100 14.63 -6.56 -7.71
CA PHE A 100 13.37 -7.10 -7.20
C PHE A 100 12.15 -6.47 -7.89
N LEU A 101 12.09 -5.15 -8.00
CA LEU A 101 10.97 -4.47 -8.65
C LEU A 101 10.81 -4.91 -10.10
N ARG A 102 11.90 -4.97 -10.86
CA ARG A 102 11.88 -5.46 -12.25
C ARG A 102 11.47 -6.93 -12.36
N LEU A 103 11.94 -7.77 -11.44
CA LEU A 103 11.53 -9.18 -11.39
C LEU A 103 10.00 -9.31 -11.26
N ILE A 104 9.35 -8.50 -10.40
CA ILE A 104 7.91 -8.54 -10.24
C ILE A 104 7.20 -8.11 -11.53
N LEU A 105 7.67 -7.04 -12.18
CA LEU A 105 7.11 -6.58 -13.46
C LEU A 105 7.22 -7.65 -14.55
N ASP A 106 8.33 -8.36 -14.61
CA ASP A 106 8.57 -9.45 -15.59
C ASP A 106 7.64 -10.67 -15.38
N THR A 107 6.96 -10.78 -14.23
CA THR A 107 6.04 -11.91 -13.99
C THR A 107 4.65 -11.74 -14.61
N ASP A 108 4.25 -10.52 -14.94
CA ASP A 108 2.89 -10.17 -15.44
C ASP A 108 1.76 -10.66 -14.50
N CYS A 109 2.01 -10.65 -13.19
CA CYS A 109 1.10 -11.21 -12.20
C CYS A 109 0.61 -10.20 -11.15
N ALA A 110 1.35 -9.12 -10.91
CA ALA A 110 0.96 -8.06 -9.99
C ALA A 110 0.00 -7.07 -10.66
N ASP A 111 -1.02 -6.64 -9.91
CA ASP A 111 -1.91 -5.56 -10.33
C ASP A 111 -1.40 -4.20 -9.85
N LEU A 112 -0.76 -4.21 -8.67
CA LEU A 112 -0.18 -3.06 -8.02
C LEU A 112 1.23 -3.41 -7.52
N LEU A 113 2.17 -2.48 -7.62
CA LEU A 113 3.54 -2.60 -7.11
C LEU A 113 3.84 -1.45 -6.15
N ASP A 114 4.24 -1.77 -4.91
CA ASP A 114 4.72 -0.77 -3.95
C ASP A 114 6.18 -0.41 -4.25
N ILE A 115 6.44 0.87 -4.50
CA ILE A 115 7.77 1.43 -4.72
C ILE A 115 8.05 2.48 -3.66
N GLU A 116 9.06 2.26 -2.82
CA GLU A 116 9.46 3.21 -1.78
C GLU A 116 10.11 4.45 -2.39
N PHE A 117 9.53 5.62 -2.10
CA PHE A 117 9.93 6.91 -2.67
C PHE A 117 11.42 7.22 -2.45
N PHE A 118 11.89 7.07 -1.21
CA PHE A 118 13.28 7.39 -0.87
C PHE A 118 14.25 6.29 -1.28
N THR A 119 13.85 5.02 -1.22
CA THR A 119 14.69 3.88 -1.59
C THR A 119 14.91 3.83 -3.10
N ALA A 120 13.90 4.13 -3.91
CA ALA A 120 14.03 4.22 -5.37
C ALA A 120 14.80 5.47 -5.81
N GLY A 121 14.66 6.60 -5.08
CA GLY A 121 15.41 7.81 -5.33
C GLY A 121 15.30 8.30 -6.78
N ALA A 122 16.44 8.53 -7.42
CA ALA A 122 16.49 9.05 -8.79
C ALA A 122 15.98 8.06 -9.87
N ASP A 123 15.89 6.77 -9.56
CA ASP A 123 15.38 5.74 -10.48
C ASP A 123 13.84 5.68 -10.51
N LEU A 124 13.15 6.34 -9.58
CA LEU A 124 11.70 6.27 -9.41
C LEU A 124 10.90 6.55 -10.70
N PRO A 125 11.14 7.64 -11.47
CA PRO A 125 10.35 7.90 -12.68
C PRO A 125 10.49 6.80 -13.73
N ALA A 126 11.71 6.29 -13.93
CA ALA A 126 11.95 5.21 -14.88
C ALA A 126 11.31 3.87 -14.46
N LEU A 127 11.25 3.59 -13.15
CA LEU A 127 10.58 2.41 -12.61
C LEU A 127 9.05 2.51 -12.80
N ILE A 128 8.47 3.70 -12.59
CA ILE A 128 7.04 3.94 -12.81
C ILE A 128 6.69 3.74 -14.28
N GLU A 129 7.50 4.28 -15.21
CA GLU A 129 7.30 4.08 -16.64
C GLU A 129 7.37 2.60 -17.03
N GLN A 130 8.32 1.84 -16.46
CA GLN A 130 8.41 0.39 -16.66
C GLN A 130 7.16 -0.34 -16.13
N ALA A 131 6.67 0.04 -14.94
CA ALA A 131 5.46 -0.53 -14.35
C ALA A 131 4.23 -0.27 -15.24
N HIS A 132 4.05 0.97 -15.68
CA HIS A 132 2.95 1.34 -16.60
C HIS A 132 3.03 0.58 -17.93
N SER A 133 4.24 0.41 -18.48
CA SER A 133 4.46 -0.37 -19.70
C SER A 133 4.09 -1.85 -19.52
N ALA A 134 4.20 -2.39 -18.30
CA ALA A 134 3.77 -3.72 -17.92
C ALA A 134 2.28 -3.78 -17.49
N GLY A 135 1.53 -2.67 -17.54
CA GLY A 135 0.14 -2.61 -17.11
C GLY A 135 -0.08 -2.67 -15.60
N VAL A 136 0.97 -2.40 -14.80
CA VAL A 136 0.96 -2.43 -13.34
C VAL A 136 0.85 -1.02 -12.78
N ALA A 137 -0.12 -0.77 -11.90
CA ALA A 137 -0.26 0.52 -11.23
C ALA A 137 0.72 0.63 -10.04
N VAL A 138 1.21 1.85 -9.77
CA VAL A 138 2.26 2.08 -8.77
C VAL A 138 1.69 2.74 -7.51
N VAL A 139 1.88 2.06 -6.38
CA VAL A 139 1.77 2.64 -5.05
C VAL A 139 3.15 3.18 -4.66
N CYS A 140 3.35 4.50 -4.76
CA CYS A 140 4.61 5.13 -4.33
C CYS A 140 4.53 5.47 -2.85
N SER A 141 5.33 4.80 -2.03
CA SER A 141 5.17 4.81 -0.58
C SER A 141 6.31 5.47 0.19
N SER A 142 5.99 6.02 1.36
CA SER A 142 6.96 6.46 2.36
C SER A 142 6.42 6.23 3.77
N HIS A 143 7.26 5.70 4.65
CA HIS A 143 6.92 5.35 6.03
C HIS A 143 7.86 6.06 7.01
N ASP A 144 7.28 6.77 7.99
CA ASP A 144 8.03 7.36 9.11
C ASP A 144 7.53 6.75 10.43
N PHE A 145 8.28 5.81 10.98
CA PHE A 145 7.97 5.16 12.25
C PHE A 145 8.37 5.99 13.48
N ALA A 146 9.04 7.13 13.27
CA ALA A 146 9.55 7.95 14.37
C ALA A 146 8.64 9.15 14.69
N LYS A 147 7.99 9.73 13.68
CA LYS A 147 7.22 10.98 13.83
C LYS A 147 6.17 11.16 12.73
N THR A 148 5.33 12.17 12.91
CA THR A 148 4.51 12.77 11.85
C THR A 148 5.17 14.08 11.44
N PRO A 149 5.65 14.22 10.18
CA PRO A 149 6.14 15.51 9.66
C PRO A 149 5.03 16.58 9.62
N PRO A 150 5.38 17.89 9.57
CA PRO A 150 4.41 18.96 9.37
C PRO A 150 3.59 18.78 8.09
N ARG A 151 2.34 19.25 8.07
CA ARG A 151 1.40 19.12 6.94
C ARG A 151 2.04 19.52 5.60
N ALA A 152 2.71 20.66 5.55
CA ALA A 152 3.34 21.13 4.31
C ALA A 152 4.39 20.16 3.75
N GLU A 153 5.12 19.44 4.61
CA GLU A 153 6.07 18.41 4.20
C GLU A 153 5.34 17.15 3.69
N LEU A 154 4.26 16.74 4.36
CA LEU A 154 3.44 15.60 3.94
C LEU A 154 2.83 15.84 2.56
N VAL A 155 2.21 17.01 2.35
CA VAL A 155 1.64 17.42 1.05
C VAL A 155 2.73 17.48 -0.02
N SER A 156 3.85 18.17 0.26
CA SER A 156 4.98 18.28 -0.69
C SER A 156 5.49 16.91 -1.12
N ARG A 157 5.58 15.95 -0.19
CA ARG A 157 6.03 14.59 -0.48
C ARG A 157 5.07 13.85 -1.41
N MET A 158 3.76 13.92 -1.14
CA MET A 158 2.74 13.30 -2.01
C MET A 158 2.69 13.95 -3.40
N VAL A 159 2.81 15.28 -3.48
CA VAL A 159 2.90 16.01 -4.77
C VAL A 159 4.14 15.58 -5.57
N GLN A 160 5.30 15.39 -4.93
CA GLN A 160 6.49 14.88 -5.61
C GLN A 160 6.29 13.45 -6.14
N MET A 161 5.58 12.60 -5.41
CA MET A 161 5.22 11.25 -5.88
C MET A 161 4.28 11.33 -7.11
N GLN A 162 3.28 12.21 -7.10
CA GLN A 162 2.43 12.48 -8.26
C GLN A 162 3.23 12.97 -9.46
N GLN A 163 4.14 13.94 -9.25
CA GLN A 163 4.99 14.48 -10.30
C GLN A 163 5.96 13.44 -10.90
N ALA A 164 6.35 12.45 -10.11
CA ALA A 164 7.12 11.31 -10.60
C ALA A 164 6.29 10.31 -11.43
N GLY A 165 4.95 10.46 -11.45
CA GLY A 165 4.03 9.63 -12.21
C GLY A 165 3.31 8.55 -11.39
N ALA A 166 3.42 8.54 -10.06
CA ALA A 166 2.78 7.54 -9.21
C ALA A 166 1.24 7.59 -9.34
N ASP A 167 0.61 6.43 -9.43
CA ASP A 167 -0.86 6.30 -9.46
C ASP A 167 -1.48 6.54 -8.08
N LEU A 168 -0.79 6.08 -7.03
CA LEU A 168 -1.26 6.08 -5.65
C LEU A 168 -0.12 6.50 -4.70
N PRO A 169 0.11 7.82 -4.48
CA PRO A 169 0.97 8.29 -3.41
C PRO A 169 0.52 7.76 -2.06
N LYS A 170 1.44 7.19 -1.26
CA LYS A 170 1.12 6.56 0.02
C LYS A 170 2.02 7.07 1.14
N LEU A 171 1.41 7.54 2.23
CA LEU A 171 2.12 7.93 3.45
C LEU A 171 1.62 7.16 4.67
N ALA A 172 2.55 6.62 5.46
CA ALA A 172 2.29 6.08 6.78
C ALA A 172 3.21 6.75 7.80
N VAL A 173 2.64 7.42 8.81
CA VAL A 173 3.41 8.20 9.77
C VAL A 173 3.03 7.85 11.21
N MET A 174 3.98 8.02 12.15
CA MET A 174 3.77 7.69 13.56
C MET A 174 3.37 8.95 14.35
N PRO A 175 2.14 9.03 14.89
CA PRO A 175 1.73 10.15 15.73
C PRO A 175 2.31 10.00 17.14
N ARG A 176 2.76 11.11 17.71
CA ARG A 176 3.19 11.24 19.12
C ARG A 176 2.11 11.90 19.96
N CYS A 177 1.21 12.65 19.32
CA CYS A 177 0.12 13.36 19.98
C CYS A 177 -1.08 13.48 19.03
N ARG A 178 -2.22 13.99 19.56
CA ARG A 178 -3.45 14.17 18.78
C ARG A 178 -3.27 15.14 17.62
N SER A 179 -2.45 16.18 17.78
CA SER A 179 -2.17 17.15 16.72
C SER A 179 -1.49 16.50 15.53
N ASP A 180 -0.64 15.48 15.73
CA ASP A 180 0.02 14.74 14.65
C ASP A 180 -1.01 14.00 13.77
N VAL A 181 -2.07 13.45 14.38
CA VAL A 181 -3.17 12.83 13.65
C VAL A 181 -3.92 13.86 12.81
N LEU A 182 -4.19 15.04 13.38
CA LEU A 182 -4.85 16.14 12.68
C LEU A 182 -3.99 16.67 11.51
N GLU A 183 -2.66 16.74 11.67
CA GLU A 183 -1.74 17.12 10.59
C GLU A 183 -1.84 16.16 9.40
N LEU A 184 -1.88 14.84 9.64
CA LEU A 184 -2.04 13.88 8.57
C LEU A 184 -3.42 13.98 7.90
N LEU A 185 -4.50 14.07 8.69
CA LEU A 185 -5.85 14.18 8.14
C LEU A 185 -6.02 15.47 7.32
N ALA A 186 -5.45 16.58 7.81
CA ALA A 186 -5.44 17.85 7.08
C ALA A 186 -4.62 17.78 5.79
N ALA A 187 -3.47 17.10 5.80
CA ALA A 187 -2.67 16.86 4.58
C ALA A 187 -3.45 16.01 3.58
N THR A 188 -4.17 14.99 4.04
CA THR A 188 -5.00 14.12 3.19
C THR A 188 -6.12 14.91 2.52
N ALA A 189 -6.85 15.73 3.28
CA ALA A 189 -7.91 16.60 2.76
C ALA A 189 -7.34 17.63 1.77
N GLU A 190 -6.19 18.24 2.06
CA GLU A 190 -5.54 19.19 1.16
C GLU A 190 -5.16 18.54 -0.18
N MET A 191 -4.70 17.27 -0.17
CA MET A 191 -4.45 16.53 -1.42
C MET A 191 -5.72 16.30 -2.20
N ALA A 192 -6.82 15.89 -1.55
CA ALA A 192 -8.09 15.65 -2.21
C ALA A 192 -8.70 16.92 -2.82
N ASP A 193 -8.57 18.07 -2.14
CA ASP A 193 -9.19 19.33 -2.53
C ASP A 193 -8.34 20.14 -3.54
N HIS A 194 -7.00 20.09 -3.40
CA HIS A 194 -6.10 20.99 -4.13
C HIS A 194 -5.09 20.28 -5.06
N HIS A 195 -4.92 18.97 -4.91
CA HIS A 195 -4.02 18.14 -5.72
C HIS A 195 -4.71 16.86 -6.21
N PRO A 196 -5.87 16.97 -6.92
CA PRO A 196 -6.74 15.84 -7.25
C PRO A 196 -6.23 14.99 -8.43
N GLU A 197 -4.97 15.14 -8.87
CA GLU A 197 -4.40 14.46 -10.04
C GLU A 197 -4.41 12.94 -9.87
N THR A 198 -4.10 12.45 -8.66
CA THR A 198 -4.20 11.04 -8.30
C THR A 198 -4.81 10.85 -6.92
N PRO A 199 -5.53 9.75 -6.65
CA PRO A 199 -5.98 9.43 -5.30
C PRO A 199 -4.77 9.11 -4.41
N VAL A 200 -4.87 9.40 -3.11
CA VAL A 200 -3.81 9.15 -2.14
C VAL A 200 -4.18 8.07 -1.13
N ILE A 201 -3.17 7.44 -0.52
CA ILE A 201 -3.34 6.47 0.57
C ILE A 201 -2.60 7.03 1.79
N THR A 202 -3.32 7.36 2.86
CA THR A 202 -2.69 7.94 4.03
C THR A 202 -3.12 7.23 5.31
N MET A 203 -2.19 7.09 6.25
CA MET A 203 -2.49 6.52 7.56
C MET A 203 -1.59 7.05 8.66
N SER A 204 -2.21 7.39 9.78
CA SER A 204 -1.54 7.61 11.05
C SER A 204 -1.47 6.27 11.79
N MET A 205 -0.27 5.84 12.16
CA MET A 205 -0.03 4.52 12.75
C MET A 205 -0.38 4.48 14.24
N GLY A 206 -0.38 3.29 14.83
CA GLY A 206 -0.68 3.09 16.24
C GLY A 206 -2.15 3.31 16.60
N ALA A 207 -2.49 3.05 17.85
CA ALA A 207 -3.86 3.17 18.34
C ALA A 207 -4.40 4.61 18.25
N LEU A 208 -3.53 5.61 18.47
CA LEU A 208 -3.91 7.03 18.40
C LEU A 208 -4.35 7.44 16.99
N GLY A 209 -3.74 6.84 15.96
CA GLY A 209 -4.02 7.12 14.56
C GLY A 209 -5.14 6.28 13.93
N ALA A 210 -5.78 5.37 14.67
CA ALA A 210 -6.75 4.41 14.13
C ALA A 210 -7.91 5.09 13.36
N VAL A 211 -8.34 6.28 13.79
CA VAL A 211 -9.39 7.06 13.11
C VAL A 211 -9.05 7.34 11.64
N SER A 212 -7.77 7.55 11.29
CA SER A 212 -7.36 7.80 9.91
C SER A 212 -7.59 6.61 8.97
N ARG A 213 -7.67 5.39 9.52
CA ARG A 213 -7.97 4.18 8.77
C ARG A 213 -9.45 3.96 8.52
N LEU A 214 -10.30 4.56 9.34
CA LEU A 214 -11.76 4.38 9.35
C LEU A 214 -12.49 5.51 8.64
N ALA A 215 -11.94 6.73 8.67
CA ALA A 215 -12.55 7.93 8.09
C ALA A 215 -11.92 8.31 6.73
N GLY A 216 -11.38 7.33 5.98
CA GLY A 216 -10.64 7.58 4.73
C GLY A 216 -11.46 8.34 3.70
N GLU A 217 -12.72 7.97 3.46
CA GLU A 217 -13.58 8.63 2.47
C GLU A 217 -13.84 10.10 2.83
N THR A 218 -14.08 10.39 4.10
CA THR A 218 -14.31 11.77 4.59
C THR A 218 -13.12 12.70 4.34
N PHE A 219 -11.88 12.18 4.42
CA PHE A 219 -10.66 12.96 4.27
C PHE A 219 -9.96 12.78 2.92
N GLY A 220 -10.41 11.86 2.06
CA GLY A 220 -9.86 11.66 0.73
C GLY A 220 -8.79 10.56 0.62
N SER A 221 -8.66 9.66 1.61
CA SER A 221 -7.79 8.48 1.47
C SER A 221 -8.51 7.35 0.73
N ALA A 222 -7.92 6.87 -0.36
CA ALA A 222 -8.57 5.95 -1.30
C ALA A 222 -8.51 4.47 -0.89
N MET A 223 -7.58 4.10 0.02
CA MET A 223 -7.43 2.73 0.49
C MET A 223 -7.08 2.69 1.97
N THR A 224 -7.44 1.59 2.62
CA THR A 224 -7.10 1.34 4.03
C THR A 224 -6.68 -0.11 4.26
N PHE A 225 -5.86 -0.34 5.29
CA PHE A 225 -5.40 -1.66 5.69
C PHE A 225 -6.21 -2.19 6.85
N ALA A 226 -6.78 -3.37 6.69
CA ALA A 226 -7.49 -4.09 7.73
C ALA A 226 -6.73 -5.34 8.18
N ASN A 227 -7.13 -5.87 9.33
CA ASN A 227 -6.57 -7.06 9.93
C ASN A 227 -7.67 -8.13 10.10
N PRO A 228 -7.61 -9.26 9.38
CA PRO A 228 -8.59 -10.35 9.57
C PRO A 228 -8.21 -11.34 10.68
N GLY A 229 -7.22 -11.03 11.53
CA GLY A 229 -6.73 -11.88 12.61
C GLY A 229 -5.46 -11.33 13.25
N GLN A 230 -4.30 -11.45 12.60
CA GLN A 230 -3.03 -10.94 13.10
C GLN A 230 -2.65 -9.63 12.43
N ALA A 231 -2.35 -8.59 13.22
CA ALA A 231 -1.95 -7.29 12.71
C ALA A 231 -0.53 -7.33 12.11
N SER A 232 -0.35 -6.77 10.91
CA SER A 232 0.96 -6.61 10.24
C SER A 232 1.61 -5.25 10.52
N ALA A 233 0.87 -4.33 11.13
CA ALA A 233 1.35 -2.99 11.50
C ALA A 233 0.60 -2.45 12.73
N PRO A 234 1.22 -1.52 13.50
CA PRO A 234 0.58 -0.92 14.65
C PRO A 234 -0.73 -0.22 14.33
N GLY A 235 -1.76 -0.46 15.15
CA GLY A 235 -3.06 0.23 15.05
C GLY A 235 -3.97 -0.25 13.91
N GLN A 236 -3.71 -1.41 13.30
CA GLN A 236 -4.66 -2.02 12.38
C GLN A 236 -5.95 -2.44 13.11
N VAL A 237 -7.09 -2.14 12.48
CA VAL A 237 -8.43 -2.48 12.96
C VAL A 237 -8.89 -3.76 12.27
N SER A 238 -9.77 -4.55 12.93
CA SER A 238 -10.29 -5.78 12.34
C SER A 238 -11.10 -5.50 11.07
N LEU A 239 -11.08 -6.45 10.13
CA LEU A 239 -11.76 -6.32 8.83
C LEU A 239 -13.25 -5.99 8.99
N ASP A 240 -13.93 -6.69 9.92
CA ASP A 240 -15.36 -6.51 10.13
C ASP A 240 -15.67 -5.07 10.60
N ILE A 241 -14.92 -4.56 11.59
CA ILE A 241 -15.07 -3.18 12.08
C ILE A 241 -14.76 -2.18 10.98
N VAL A 242 -13.70 -2.41 10.18
CA VAL A 242 -13.38 -1.53 9.05
C VAL A 242 -14.55 -1.46 8.08
N ASN A 243 -15.09 -2.59 7.66
CA ASN A 243 -16.22 -2.63 6.73
C ASN A 243 -17.47 -1.96 7.31
N GLU A 244 -17.85 -2.27 8.55
CA GLU A 244 -19.00 -1.65 9.22
C GLU A 244 -18.88 -0.12 9.29
N VAL A 245 -17.71 0.38 9.65
CA VAL A 245 -17.50 1.84 9.76
C VAL A 245 -17.46 2.50 8.38
N LEU A 246 -16.79 1.89 7.39
CA LEU A 246 -16.77 2.43 6.02
C LEU A 246 -18.17 2.46 5.41
N ASP A 247 -19.01 1.47 5.67
CA ASP A 247 -20.41 1.45 5.21
C ASP A 247 -21.26 2.51 5.94
N ALA A 248 -21.01 2.71 7.24
CA ALA A 248 -21.72 3.72 8.05
C ALA A 248 -21.33 5.16 7.72
N LEU A 249 -20.10 5.39 7.24
CA LEU A 249 -19.56 6.71 6.88
C LEU A 249 -19.62 7.00 5.37
N HIS A 250 -20.18 6.09 4.57
CA HIS A 250 -20.26 6.25 3.12
C HIS A 250 -21.06 7.49 2.72
N LEU A 251 -20.47 8.34 1.83
CA LEU A 251 -20.97 9.65 1.40
C LEU A 251 -21.93 9.55 0.21
#